data_1c39fb9885ad6129a2d747dc4674e71a
#
_entry.id   1c39fb9885ad6129a2d747dc4674e71a
#
_cell.length_a   1.000
_cell.length_b   1.000
_cell.length_c   1.000
_cell.angle_alpha   90.00
_cell.angle_beta   90.00
_cell.angle_gamma   90.00
#
_symmetry.space_group_name_H-M   'P 1'
#
loop_
_entity.id
_entity.type
_entity.pdbx_description
1 polymer ?
#
loop_
_entity_poly.entity_id
_entity_poly.type
_entity_poly.pdbx_seq_one_letter_code
_entity_poly.pdbx_strand_id
1 'polypeptide(L)'
;NTDLRVKEMSEENKIEEENTKKLPVKKRYIFTSLAIIGALAAGYFIYDALGYQSTDDAYVETTTVSVSPKVSGQIVKVLVKDNQPVKAGQVVAVIDKIDYQVKLDQATAAYEKALLNQQNAHANLNAANSEIALAQKDLERYENLYQAGAVSKQTLDRARTNLESVQAKQTTAEQSIFSKDPSKSAKVADADLNVLKAQKRAAELALEYTDIKAPIDGTVSNKKVEVGMMVQPGSPLFVVVPHDVWVVANYKETQLTHMKKGMDVDIKIDTYPDKVFKGKIDSIQRSSGAKASLFPPENAVGSFVKIVQRIPVKIVFTEKIDPEEYAIIPGMSLSLIHISEPTRPEPIS
;
A
#
# COMPACT_ATOMS: atom_id res chain seq x y z
N ASN A 1 -97.44 20.66 -29.00
CA ASN A 1 -95.96 20.73 -28.80
C ASN A 1 -95.50 20.22 -27.43
N THR A 2 -96.38 19.94 -26.49
CA THR A 2 -96.03 19.47 -25.15
C THR A 2 -96.06 17.94 -25.05
N ASP A 3 -96.93 17.28 -25.84
CA ASP A 3 -97.05 15.81 -25.84
C ASP A 3 -95.87 15.03 -26.53
N LEU A 4 -95.23 15.66 -27.48
CA LEU A 4 -94.01 15.04 -28.15
C LEU A 4 -92.79 15.02 -27.27
N ARG A 5 -92.65 16.01 -26.41
CA ARG A 5 -91.49 16.07 -25.47
C ARG A 5 -91.61 15.08 -24.32
N VAL A 6 -92.78 14.76 -23.85
CA VAL A 6 -93.00 13.77 -22.78
C VAL A 6 -92.72 12.34 -23.28
N LYS A 7 -92.98 12.09 -24.57
CA LYS A 7 -92.73 10.77 -25.18
C LYS A 7 -91.28 10.50 -25.47
N GLU A 8 -90.55 11.53 -25.86
CA GLU A 8 -89.08 11.41 -26.04
C GLU A 8 -88.34 11.20 -24.70
N MET A 9 -88.72 11.91 -23.61
CA MET A 9 -88.17 11.71 -22.31
C MET A 9 -88.50 10.36 -21.65
N SER A 10 -89.59 9.72 -22.05
CA SER A 10 -90.01 8.39 -21.55
C SER A 10 -89.28 7.24 -22.32
N GLU A 11 -88.86 7.47 -23.55
CA GLU A 11 -88.03 6.52 -24.32
C GLU A 11 -86.52 6.60 -23.94
N GLU A 12 -86.00 7.78 -23.67
CA GLU A 12 -84.63 7.94 -23.20
C GLU A 12 -84.39 7.29 -21.81
N ASN A 13 -85.39 7.40 -20.89
CA ASN A 13 -85.27 6.71 -19.58
C ASN A 13 -85.46 5.19 -19.67
N LYS A 14 -86.03 4.65 -20.73
CA LYS A 14 -86.11 3.20 -20.94
C LYS A 14 -84.84 2.58 -21.55
N ILE A 15 -84.09 3.39 -22.23
CA ILE A 15 -82.86 2.94 -22.84
C ILE A 15 -81.68 2.90 -21.78
N GLU A 16 -81.74 3.77 -20.76
CA GLU A 16 -80.77 3.75 -19.66
C GLU A 16 -80.95 2.58 -18.66
N GLU A 17 -82.16 2.05 -18.49
CA GLU A 17 -82.43 0.92 -17.59
C GLU A 17 -82.13 -0.45 -18.18
N GLU A 18 -81.96 -0.59 -19.51
CA GLU A 18 -81.76 -1.90 -20.15
C GLU A 18 -80.29 -2.28 -20.30
N ASN A 19 -79.33 -1.40 -19.94
CA ASN A 19 -77.90 -1.64 -20.12
C ASN A 19 -77.11 -2.05 -18.86
N THR A 20 -77.77 -2.27 -17.73
CA THR A 20 -77.20 -2.91 -16.59
C THR A 20 -77.41 -4.44 -16.62
N LYS A 21 -76.85 -5.14 -17.62
CA LYS A 21 -76.72 -6.60 -17.57
C LYS A 21 -75.85 -6.96 -16.36
N LYS A 22 -76.54 -7.31 -15.26
CA LYS A 22 -75.85 -7.94 -14.08
C LYS A 22 -75.15 -9.18 -14.55
N LEU A 23 -73.86 -9.11 -14.64
CA LEU A 23 -73.00 -10.28 -14.91
C LEU A 23 -73.35 -11.44 -13.96
N PRO A 24 -73.50 -12.69 -14.46
CA PRO A 24 -73.90 -13.82 -13.62
C PRO A 24 -72.90 -13.94 -12.46
N VAL A 25 -73.45 -14.16 -11.26
CA VAL A 25 -72.76 -14.09 -9.97
C VAL A 25 -71.41 -14.86 -9.98
N LYS A 26 -71.29 -15.98 -10.69
CA LYS A 26 -70.07 -16.73 -10.91
C LYS A 26 -68.99 -15.94 -11.68
N LYS A 27 -69.35 -15.15 -12.70
CA LYS A 27 -68.38 -14.32 -13.45
C LYS A 27 -67.88 -13.15 -12.60
N ARG A 28 -68.70 -12.58 -11.74
CA ARG A 28 -68.35 -11.50 -10.83
C ARG A 28 -67.27 -11.96 -9.80
N TYR A 29 -67.41 -13.18 -9.25
CA TYR A 29 -66.37 -13.74 -8.35
C TYR A 29 -65.08 -14.08 -9.07
N ILE A 30 -65.15 -14.52 -10.36
CA ILE A 30 -63.94 -14.75 -11.17
C ILE A 30 -63.23 -13.44 -11.45
N PHE A 31 -63.93 -12.36 -11.79
CA PHE A 31 -63.32 -11.04 -12.00
C PHE A 31 -62.75 -10.44 -10.71
N THR A 32 -63.43 -10.60 -9.57
CA THR A 32 -62.89 -10.13 -8.28
C THR A 32 -61.70 -10.92 -7.82
N SER A 33 -61.65 -12.25 -8.00
CA SER A 33 -60.49 -13.06 -7.68
C SER A 33 -59.30 -12.72 -8.59
N LEU A 34 -59.52 -12.48 -9.89
CA LEU A 34 -58.47 -12.08 -10.82
C LEU A 34 -57.92 -10.68 -10.48
N ALA A 35 -58.77 -9.74 -10.06
CA ALA A 35 -58.37 -8.43 -9.60
C ALA A 35 -57.54 -8.48 -8.30
N ILE A 36 -57.91 -9.37 -7.36
CA ILE A 36 -57.15 -9.56 -6.12
C ILE A 36 -55.80 -10.18 -6.42
N ILE A 37 -55.72 -11.19 -7.30
CA ILE A 37 -54.44 -11.81 -7.72
C ILE A 37 -53.56 -10.77 -8.45
N GLY A 38 -54.16 -9.97 -9.32
CA GLY A 38 -53.46 -8.87 -9.99
C GLY A 38 -52.94 -7.80 -9.02
N ALA A 39 -53.74 -7.43 -8.01
CA ALA A 39 -53.33 -6.49 -6.96
C ALA A 39 -52.22 -7.05 -6.06
N LEU A 40 -52.27 -8.36 -5.72
CA LEU A 40 -51.23 -9.03 -4.96
C LEU A 40 -49.93 -9.17 -5.78
N ALA A 41 -50.04 -9.50 -7.07
CA ALA A 41 -48.87 -9.54 -7.97
C ALA A 41 -48.28 -8.14 -8.17
N ALA A 42 -49.09 -7.11 -8.37
CA ALA A 42 -48.64 -5.72 -8.45
C ALA A 42 -48.01 -5.25 -7.12
N GLY A 43 -48.63 -5.59 -5.99
CA GLY A 43 -48.08 -5.32 -4.66
C GLY A 43 -46.71 -6.01 -4.42
N TYR A 44 -46.58 -7.25 -4.86
CA TYR A 44 -45.30 -7.98 -4.81
C TYR A 44 -44.23 -7.33 -5.71
N PHE A 45 -44.57 -6.95 -6.94
CA PHE A 45 -43.69 -6.24 -7.87
C PHE A 45 -43.25 -4.87 -7.34
N ILE A 46 -44.20 -4.12 -6.75
CA ILE A 46 -43.90 -2.82 -6.12
C ILE A 46 -43.00 -3.00 -4.88
N TYR A 47 -43.29 -4.01 -4.07
CA TYR A 47 -42.47 -4.34 -2.89
C TYR A 47 -41.04 -4.73 -3.29
N ASP A 48 -40.91 -5.57 -4.31
CA ASP A 48 -39.61 -5.98 -4.85
C ASP A 48 -38.84 -4.78 -5.44
N ALA A 49 -39.51 -3.93 -6.23
CA ALA A 49 -38.92 -2.73 -6.83
C ALA A 49 -38.51 -1.65 -5.80
N LEU A 50 -39.18 -1.57 -4.65
CA LEU A 50 -38.85 -0.64 -3.57
C LEU A 50 -37.71 -1.16 -2.67
N GLY A 51 -37.43 -2.46 -2.69
CA GLY A 51 -36.35 -3.10 -1.87
C GLY A 51 -34.96 -2.91 -2.43
N TYR A 52 -34.81 -2.42 -3.68
CA TYR A 52 -33.50 -2.25 -4.30
C TYR A 52 -33.04 -0.78 -4.27
N GLN A 53 -31.83 -0.57 -3.75
CA GLN A 53 -31.16 0.71 -3.89
C GLN A 53 -30.18 0.66 -5.06
N SER A 54 -30.34 1.53 -6.05
CA SER A 54 -29.47 1.58 -7.24
C SER A 54 -28.84 2.94 -7.41
N THR A 55 -27.65 2.96 -8.01
CA THR A 55 -26.98 4.17 -8.46
C THR A 55 -26.26 3.91 -9.80
N ASP A 56 -26.27 4.92 -10.65
CA ASP A 56 -25.55 5.02 -11.91
C ASP A 56 -24.23 5.83 -11.77
N ASP A 57 -24.01 6.42 -10.60
CA ASP A 57 -22.80 7.18 -10.28
C ASP A 57 -21.82 6.29 -9.55
N ALA A 58 -21.16 5.41 -10.30
CA ALA A 58 -20.17 4.51 -9.78
C ALA A 58 -19.03 4.30 -10.78
N TYR A 59 -17.84 4.05 -10.25
CA TYR A 59 -16.64 3.83 -11.04
C TYR A 59 -15.71 2.81 -10.38
N VAL A 60 -14.87 2.20 -11.21
CA VAL A 60 -13.81 1.30 -10.74
C VAL A 60 -12.64 2.12 -10.24
N GLU A 61 -12.12 1.75 -9.07
CA GLU A 61 -10.96 2.38 -8.46
C GLU A 61 -9.91 1.34 -8.04
N THR A 62 -8.66 1.78 -7.92
CA THR A 62 -7.54 0.99 -7.39
C THR A 62 -6.50 1.89 -6.74
N THR A 63 -5.62 1.31 -5.92
CA THR A 63 -4.48 2.05 -5.37
C THR A 63 -3.31 2.01 -6.35
N THR A 64 -3.16 3.04 -7.16
CA THR A 64 -2.01 3.17 -8.06
C THR A 64 -0.74 3.54 -7.28
N VAL A 65 0.40 2.97 -7.69
CA VAL A 65 1.70 3.28 -7.08
C VAL A 65 2.60 3.98 -8.09
N SER A 66 2.98 5.22 -7.78
CA SER A 66 3.94 5.96 -8.59
C SER A 66 5.36 5.46 -8.30
N VAL A 67 6.09 5.11 -9.36
CA VAL A 67 7.49 4.67 -9.27
C VAL A 67 8.40 5.84 -9.57
N SER A 68 9.25 6.17 -8.60
CA SER A 68 10.25 7.23 -8.71
C SER A 68 11.62 6.72 -8.28
N PRO A 69 12.72 7.27 -8.85
CA PRO A 69 14.07 6.90 -8.47
C PRO A 69 14.41 7.39 -7.06
N LYS A 70 15.28 6.67 -6.38
CA LYS A 70 15.83 7.08 -5.07
C LYS A 70 17.17 7.81 -5.20
N VAL A 71 17.79 7.72 -6.38
CA VAL A 71 19.08 8.35 -6.70
C VAL A 71 18.98 9.10 -8.02
N SER A 72 19.83 10.12 -8.21
CA SER A 72 19.89 10.92 -9.44
C SER A 72 20.79 10.26 -10.47
N GLY A 73 20.57 10.53 -11.75
CA GLY A 73 21.47 10.11 -12.83
C GLY A 73 20.76 10.02 -14.17
N GLN A 74 21.52 9.64 -15.19
CA GLN A 74 20.98 9.45 -16.53
C GLN A 74 20.43 8.04 -16.71
N ILE A 75 19.28 7.90 -17.34
CA ILE A 75 18.69 6.61 -17.68
C ILE A 75 19.46 6.00 -18.87
N VAL A 76 20.06 4.84 -18.68
CA VAL A 76 20.77 4.10 -19.73
C VAL A 76 19.91 3.04 -20.39
N LYS A 77 18.95 2.46 -19.67
CA LYS A 77 18.04 1.45 -20.21
C LYS A 77 16.65 1.61 -19.62
N VAL A 78 15.63 1.42 -20.47
CA VAL A 78 14.23 1.25 -20.07
C VAL A 78 13.81 -0.13 -20.54
N LEU A 79 13.40 -0.99 -19.61
CA LEU A 79 13.16 -2.42 -19.86
C LEU A 79 11.66 -2.75 -19.99
N VAL A 80 10.80 -1.75 -19.89
CA VAL A 80 9.34 -1.91 -19.95
C VAL A 80 8.72 -0.93 -20.94
N LYS A 81 7.58 -1.32 -21.48
CA LYS A 81 6.72 -0.50 -22.36
C LYS A 81 5.46 -0.09 -21.60
N ASP A 82 4.74 0.93 -22.11
CA ASP A 82 3.40 1.22 -21.62
C ASP A 82 2.48 0.01 -21.77
N ASN A 83 1.58 -0.16 -20.81
CA ASN A 83 0.62 -1.25 -20.74
C ASN A 83 1.25 -2.65 -20.62
N GLN A 84 2.53 -2.74 -20.24
CA GLN A 84 3.20 -4.02 -20.00
C GLN A 84 2.99 -4.49 -18.57
N PRO A 85 2.62 -5.77 -18.35
CA PRO A 85 2.57 -6.34 -17.01
C PRO A 85 3.97 -6.48 -16.41
N VAL A 86 4.10 -6.18 -15.12
CA VAL A 86 5.34 -6.26 -14.34
C VAL A 86 5.09 -6.93 -13.00
N LYS A 87 6.13 -7.59 -12.47
CA LYS A 87 6.10 -8.22 -11.14
C LYS A 87 6.85 -7.36 -10.13
N ALA A 88 6.46 -7.46 -8.87
CA ALA A 88 7.17 -6.85 -7.76
C ALA A 88 8.65 -7.26 -7.76
N GLY A 89 9.55 -6.28 -7.60
CA GLY A 89 11.01 -6.48 -7.67
C GLY A 89 11.59 -6.56 -9.09
N GLN A 90 10.78 -6.60 -10.14
CA GLN A 90 11.28 -6.59 -11.53
C GLN A 90 11.95 -5.25 -11.84
N VAL A 91 13.15 -5.29 -12.43
CA VAL A 91 13.86 -4.09 -12.88
C VAL A 91 13.15 -3.52 -14.11
N VAL A 92 12.79 -2.25 -14.05
CA VAL A 92 12.00 -1.56 -15.07
C VAL A 92 12.79 -0.49 -15.82
N ALA A 93 13.75 0.13 -15.14
CA ALA A 93 14.70 1.05 -15.75
C ALA A 93 16.04 1.00 -15.00
N VAL A 94 17.11 1.41 -15.66
CA VAL A 94 18.48 1.41 -15.13
C VAL A 94 19.10 2.78 -15.31
N ILE A 95 19.57 3.35 -14.21
CA ILE A 95 20.38 4.57 -14.15
C ILE A 95 21.84 4.20 -14.41
N ASP A 96 22.63 5.13 -14.95
CA ASP A 96 24.07 4.93 -15.13
C ASP A 96 24.74 4.59 -13.77
N LYS A 97 25.44 3.46 -13.76
CA LYS A 97 26.05 2.87 -12.55
C LYS A 97 27.48 3.32 -12.33
N ILE A 98 28.13 3.93 -13.32
CA ILE A 98 29.57 4.18 -13.31
C ILE A 98 29.98 4.99 -12.07
N ASP A 99 29.36 6.13 -11.82
CA ASP A 99 29.68 6.99 -10.70
C ASP A 99 29.43 6.31 -9.33
N TYR A 100 28.37 5.50 -9.26
CA TYR A 100 28.00 4.75 -8.04
C TYR A 100 28.96 3.59 -7.78
N GLN A 101 29.42 2.92 -8.85
CA GLN A 101 30.45 1.87 -8.74
C GLN A 101 31.76 2.44 -8.23
N VAL A 102 32.22 3.56 -8.80
CA VAL A 102 33.45 4.24 -8.32
C VAL A 102 33.35 4.63 -6.85
N LYS A 103 32.20 5.14 -6.40
CA LYS A 103 31.98 5.46 -4.98
C LYS A 103 32.01 4.22 -4.09
N LEU A 104 31.44 3.11 -4.55
CA LEU A 104 31.47 1.83 -3.84
C LEU A 104 32.91 1.30 -3.73
N ASP A 105 33.68 1.36 -4.82
CA ASP A 105 35.08 0.91 -4.85
C ASP A 105 35.96 1.74 -3.88
N GLN A 106 35.75 3.07 -3.85
CA GLN A 106 36.40 3.97 -2.90
C GLN A 106 36.06 3.63 -1.44
N ALA A 107 34.79 3.44 -1.13
CA ALA A 107 34.35 3.08 0.21
C ALA A 107 34.82 1.70 0.62
N THR A 108 34.88 0.76 -0.32
CA THR A 108 35.42 -0.60 -0.09
C THR A 108 36.90 -0.54 0.20
N ALA A 109 37.72 0.18 -0.58
CA ALA A 109 39.14 0.34 -0.33
C ALA A 109 39.45 0.99 1.03
N ALA A 110 38.64 2.00 1.41
CA ALA A 110 38.76 2.65 2.72
C ALA A 110 38.46 1.67 3.87
N TYR A 111 37.42 0.86 3.74
CA TYR A 111 37.05 -0.17 4.70
C TYR A 111 38.13 -1.24 4.82
N GLU A 112 38.67 -1.76 3.70
CA GLU A 112 39.72 -2.77 3.69
C GLU A 112 41.00 -2.25 4.32
N LYS A 113 41.39 -1.00 4.02
CA LYS A 113 42.55 -0.34 4.68
C LYS A 113 42.36 -0.27 6.20
N ALA A 114 41.19 0.11 6.68
CA ALA A 114 40.92 0.16 8.11
C ALA A 114 40.94 -1.23 8.77
N LEU A 115 40.43 -2.25 8.07
CA LEU A 115 40.47 -3.64 8.52
C LEU A 115 41.90 -4.13 8.68
N LEU A 116 42.77 -3.85 7.70
CA LEU A 116 44.19 -4.18 7.79
C LEU A 116 44.90 -3.43 8.95
N ASN A 117 44.60 -2.16 9.16
CA ASN A 117 45.11 -1.38 10.27
C ASN A 117 44.67 -1.98 11.63
N GLN A 118 43.43 -2.40 11.77
CA GLN A 118 42.95 -3.09 12.97
C GLN A 118 43.68 -4.41 13.20
N GLN A 119 43.86 -5.23 12.16
CA GLN A 119 44.61 -6.49 12.25
C GLN A 119 46.04 -6.26 12.68
N ASN A 120 46.73 -5.25 12.12
CA ASN A 120 48.07 -4.87 12.48
C ASN A 120 48.18 -4.41 13.95
N ALA A 121 47.21 -3.61 14.42
CA ALA A 121 47.15 -3.18 15.80
C ALA A 121 47.01 -4.38 16.78
N HIS A 122 46.16 -5.34 16.45
CA HIS A 122 46.01 -6.58 17.24
C HIS A 122 47.29 -7.44 17.21
N ALA A 123 47.94 -7.56 16.04
CA ALA A 123 49.19 -8.29 15.93
C ALA A 123 50.30 -7.65 16.79
N ASN A 124 50.40 -6.31 16.78
CA ASN A 124 51.35 -5.56 17.61
C ASN A 124 51.10 -5.77 19.11
N LEU A 125 49.83 -5.76 19.54
CA LEU A 125 49.46 -6.03 20.93
C LEU A 125 49.84 -7.46 21.33
N ASN A 126 49.59 -8.46 20.49
CA ASN A 126 49.95 -9.83 20.74
C ASN A 126 51.50 -10.01 20.86
N ALA A 127 52.26 -9.32 20.02
CA ALA A 127 53.72 -9.31 20.11
C ALA A 127 54.22 -8.69 21.43
N ALA A 128 53.65 -7.52 21.82
CA ALA A 128 53.98 -6.87 23.08
C ALA A 128 53.62 -7.74 24.30
N ASN A 129 52.51 -8.45 24.28
CA ASN A 129 52.14 -9.41 25.33
C ASN A 129 53.13 -10.56 25.45
N SER A 130 53.65 -11.04 24.31
CA SER A 130 54.69 -12.09 24.29
C SER A 130 56.02 -11.60 24.85
N GLU A 131 56.41 -10.34 24.53
CA GLU A 131 57.62 -9.71 25.08
C GLU A 131 57.52 -9.54 26.61
N ILE A 132 56.36 -9.13 27.13
CA ILE A 132 56.11 -9.04 28.58
C ILE A 132 56.25 -10.40 29.24
N ALA A 133 55.63 -11.43 28.71
CA ALA A 133 55.71 -12.78 29.28
C ALA A 133 57.16 -13.29 29.35
N LEU A 134 57.99 -12.94 28.35
CA LEU A 134 59.42 -13.24 28.38
C LEU A 134 60.12 -12.42 29.45
N ALA A 135 59.94 -11.10 29.48
CA ALA A 135 60.62 -10.22 30.46
C ALA A 135 60.25 -10.56 31.93
N GLN A 136 58.97 -10.98 32.17
CA GLN A 136 58.53 -11.48 33.48
C GLN A 136 59.28 -12.74 33.90
N LYS A 137 59.41 -13.73 33.01
CA LYS A 137 60.19 -14.96 33.29
C LYS A 137 61.65 -14.67 33.49
N ASP A 138 62.24 -13.73 32.76
CA ASP A 138 63.61 -13.33 32.93
C ASP A 138 63.87 -12.65 34.30
N LEU A 139 62.92 -11.74 34.68
CA LEU A 139 63.00 -11.10 36.00
C LEU A 139 62.89 -12.13 37.11
N GLU A 140 61.91 -13.06 37.06
CA GLU A 140 61.81 -14.14 38.06
C GLU A 140 63.06 -14.98 38.15
N ARG A 141 63.74 -15.30 37.01
CA ARG A 141 64.97 -16.03 36.94
C ARG A 141 66.15 -15.26 37.63
N TYR A 142 66.25 -13.96 37.32
CA TYR A 142 67.28 -13.12 37.90
C TYR A 142 67.04 -12.82 39.38
N GLU A 143 65.82 -12.76 39.86
CA GLU A 143 65.49 -12.65 41.28
C GLU A 143 65.95 -13.90 42.07
N ASN A 144 65.74 -15.11 41.54
CA ASN A 144 66.17 -16.37 42.12
C ASN A 144 67.66 -16.49 42.13
N LEU A 145 68.36 -16.09 41.04
CA LEU A 145 69.81 -16.12 40.96
C LEU A 145 70.47 -15.09 41.89
N TYR A 146 69.87 -13.94 42.09
CA TYR A 146 70.33 -12.91 43.02
C TYR A 146 70.26 -13.40 44.48
N GLN A 147 69.10 -14.03 44.84
CA GLN A 147 68.97 -14.66 46.16
C GLN A 147 69.98 -15.75 46.42
N ALA A 148 70.35 -16.47 45.37
CA ALA A 148 71.42 -17.48 45.45
C ALA A 148 72.88 -16.90 45.42
N GLY A 149 73.00 -15.56 45.32
CA GLY A 149 74.35 -14.90 45.23
C GLY A 149 75.04 -15.07 43.90
N ALA A 150 74.35 -15.58 42.83
CA ALA A 150 74.92 -15.91 41.53
C ALA A 150 75.03 -14.73 40.55
N VAL A 151 74.29 -13.63 40.79
CA VAL A 151 74.31 -12.43 39.94
C VAL A 151 74.44 -11.15 40.77
N SER A 152 74.85 -10.04 40.13
CA SER A 152 74.98 -8.74 40.76
C SER A 152 73.59 -8.02 40.86
N LYS A 153 73.49 -7.10 41.84
CA LYS A 153 72.33 -6.24 41.96
C LYS A 153 72.04 -5.44 40.66
N GLN A 154 73.10 -4.98 39.99
CA GLN A 154 72.98 -4.27 38.72
C GLN A 154 72.34 -5.12 37.64
N THR A 155 72.58 -6.43 37.61
CA THR A 155 71.96 -7.35 36.66
C THR A 155 70.41 -7.48 36.93
N LEU A 156 70.07 -7.59 38.22
CA LEU A 156 68.64 -7.62 38.62
C LEU A 156 67.91 -6.30 38.27
N ASP A 157 68.54 -5.15 38.58
CA ASP A 157 67.97 -3.84 38.30
C ASP A 157 67.75 -3.64 36.78
N ARG A 158 68.69 -4.16 35.94
CA ARG A 158 68.47 -4.15 34.47
C ARG A 158 67.28 -4.99 34.03
N ALA A 159 67.06 -6.16 34.63
CA ALA A 159 65.91 -6.99 34.30
C ALA A 159 64.58 -6.31 34.69
N ARG A 160 64.52 -5.58 35.83
CA ARG A 160 63.41 -4.78 36.26
C ARG A 160 63.12 -3.63 35.28
N THR A 161 64.16 -2.86 34.94
CA THR A 161 63.98 -1.76 33.96
C THR A 161 63.57 -2.26 32.58
N ASN A 162 64.06 -3.45 32.17
CA ASN A 162 63.58 -4.06 30.93
C ASN A 162 62.10 -4.41 30.96
N LEU A 163 61.57 -5.01 32.05
CA LEU A 163 60.15 -5.31 32.23
C LEU A 163 59.33 -4.01 32.16
N GLU A 164 59.72 -2.96 32.86
CA GLU A 164 59.07 -1.66 32.87
C GLU A 164 59.00 -1.05 31.46
N SER A 165 60.10 -1.13 30.68
CA SER A 165 60.18 -0.67 29.31
C SER A 165 59.19 -1.44 28.38
N VAL A 166 59.13 -2.77 28.53
CA VAL A 166 58.22 -3.61 27.73
C VAL A 166 56.75 -3.39 28.12
N GLN A 167 56.48 -3.16 29.43
CA GLN A 167 55.13 -2.78 29.89
C GLN A 167 54.65 -1.45 29.27
N ALA A 168 55.55 -0.45 29.20
CA ALA A 168 55.27 0.81 28.55
C ALA A 168 54.91 0.64 27.04
N LYS A 169 55.65 -0.26 26.32
CA LYS A 169 55.33 -0.62 24.92
C LYS A 169 53.96 -1.27 24.81
N GLN A 170 53.63 -2.21 25.72
CA GLN A 170 52.27 -2.83 25.71
C GLN A 170 51.20 -1.78 25.91
N THR A 171 51.32 -0.90 26.88
CA THR A 171 50.34 0.17 27.12
C THR A 171 50.15 1.01 25.87
N THR A 172 51.22 1.31 25.13
CA THR A 172 51.11 2.05 23.85
C THR A 172 50.38 1.24 22.79
N ALA A 173 50.67 -0.07 22.68
CA ALA A 173 49.98 -0.96 21.75
C ALA A 173 48.48 -1.11 22.11
N GLU A 174 48.14 -1.22 23.39
CA GLU A 174 46.76 -1.23 23.88
C GLU A 174 46.02 0.08 23.53
N GLN A 175 46.67 1.23 23.74
CA GLN A 175 46.09 2.54 23.42
C GLN A 175 45.81 2.74 21.93
N SER A 176 46.47 2.03 21.04
CA SER A 176 46.20 2.01 19.61
C SER A 176 44.87 1.29 19.27
N ILE A 177 44.42 0.39 20.13
CA ILE A 177 43.18 -0.40 19.96
C ILE A 177 42.04 0.19 20.80
N PHE A 178 42.34 0.58 22.06
CA PHE A 178 41.38 1.05 23.04
C PHE A 178 41.47 2.58 23.24
N SER A 179 40.33 3.25 23.46
CA SER A 179 40.32 4.65 23.87
C SER A 179 41.00 4.83 25.24
N LYS A 180 41.73 5.95 25.42
CA LYS A 180 42.29 6.36 26.71
C LYS A 180 41.23 6.67 27.80
N ASP A 181 39.99 6.84 27.40
CA ASP A 181 38.88 7.16 28.29
C ASP A 181 38.15 5.89 28.76
N PRO A 182 38.27 5.50 30.04
CA PRO A 182 37.64 4.29 30.57
C PRO A 182 36.09 4.35 30.50
N SER A 183 35.53 5.53 30.39
CA SER A 183 34.06 5.72 30.23
C SER A 183 33.60 5.45 28.80
N LYS A 184 34.53 5.45 27.85
CA LYS A 184 34.29 5.13 26.43
C LYS A 184 35.00 3.82 26.08
N SER A 185 34.55 2.72 26.67
CA SER A 185 35.10 1.37 26.43
C SER A 185 34.88 0.82 25.00
N ALA A 186 34.51 1.68 24.06
CA ALA A 186 34.49 1.34 22.67
C ALA A 186 35.93 1.31 22.13
N LYS A 187 36.34 0.17 21.60
CA LYS A 187 37.61 0.03 20.86
C LYS A 187 37.62 1.06 19.72
N VAL A 188 38.55 2.02 19.76
CA VAL A 188 38.62 3.10 18.77
C VAL A 188 38.74 2.55 17.36
N ALA A 189 39.59 1.56 17.16
CA ALA A 189 39.80 0.89 15.88
C ALA A 189 38.51 0.18 15.38
N ASP A 190 37.71 -0.38 16.30
CA ASP A 190 36.43 -1.01 15.96
C ASP A 190 35.37 0.03 15.61
N ALA A 191 35.36 1.22 16.27
CA ALA A 191 34.45 2.29 15.98
C ALA A 191 34.70 2.88 14.58
N ASP A 192 35.96 3.15 14.24
CA ASP A 192 36.34 3.64 12.91
C ASP A 192 35.99 2.62 11.81
N LEU A 193 36.24 1.34 12.07
CA LEU A 193 35.87 0.27 11.15
C LEU A 193 34.33 0.20 10.93
N ASN A 194 33.54 0.37 11.99
CA ASN A 194 32.08 0.38 11.90
C ASN A 194 31.57 1.59 11.10
N VAL A 195 32.18 2.77 11.24
CA VAL A 195 31.85 3.95 10.43
C VAL A 195 32.13 3.67 8.96
N LEU A 196 33.29 3.15 8.60
CA LEU A 196 33.66 2.83 7.22
C LEU A 196 32.82 1.70 6.64
N LYS A 197 32.43 0.70 7.46
CA LYS A 197 31.50 -0.35 7.08
C LYS A 197 30.11 0.24 6.73
N ALA A 198 29.63 1.21 7.53
CA ALA A 198 28.38 1.89 7.25
C ALA A 198 28.45 2.74 5.96
N GLN A 199 29.59 3.41 5.71
CA GLN A 199 29.83 4.14 4.47
C GLN A 199 29.85 3.23 3.25
N LYS A 200 30.53 2.07 3.33
CA LYS A 200 30.51 1.04 2.28
C LYS A 200 29.07 0.58 2.03
N ARG A 201 28.30 0.28 3.08
CA ARG A 201 26.90 -0.16 2.96
C ARG A 201 26.01 0.92 2.31
N ALA A 202 26.23 2.20 2.64
CA ALA A 202 25.51 3.30 2.00
C ALA A 202 25.83 3.39 0.49
N ALA A 203 27.08 3.17 0.10
CA ALA A 203 27.48 3.14 -1.31
C ALA A 203 26.88 1.93 -2.05
N GLU A 204 26.84 0.75 -1.42
CA GLU A 204 26.18 -0.46 -1.95
C GLU A 204 24.69 -0.21 -2.22
N LEU A 205 23.98 0.37 -1.25
CA LEU A 205 22.57 0.73 -1.39
C LEU A 205 22.35 1.77 -2.49
N ALA A 206 23.22 2.77 -2.60
CA ALA A 206 23.12 3.78 -3.66
C ALA A 206 23.32 3.14 -5.06
N LEU A 207 24.22 2.17 -5.19
CA LEU A 207 24.39 1.40 -6.41
C LEU A 207 23.16 0.50 -6.70
N GLU A 208 22.60 -0.16 -5.68
CA GLU A 208 21.38 -0.96 -5.84
C GLU A 208 20.20 -0.09 -6.31
N TYR A 209 20.09 1.13 -5.83
CA TYR A 209 19.01 2.05 -6.22
C TYR A 209 19.12 2.58 -7.64
N THR A 210 20.24 2.33 -8.34
CA THR A 210 20.33 2.60 -9.78
C THR A 210 19.48 1.65 -10.61
N ASP A 211 19.17 0.44 -10.09
CA ASP A 211 18.20 -0.47 -10.68
C ASP A 211 16.81 -0.11 -10.13
N ILE A 212 16.03 0.59 -10.93
CA ILE A 212 14.67 0.98 -10.56
C ILE A 212 13.77 -0.25 -10.70
N LYS A 213 13.15 -0.66 -9.59
CA LYS A 213 12.31 -1.87 -9.51
C LYS A 213 10.84 -1.50 -9.34
N ALA A 214 9.94 -2.31 -9.90
CA ALA A 214 8.50 -2.21 -9.64
C ALA A 214 8.22 -2.58 -8.16
N PRO A 215 7.48 -1.76 -7.40
CA PRO A 215 7.20 -2.03 -5.99
C PRO A 215 6.12 -3.09 -5.75
N ILE A 216 5.21 -3.28 -6.72
CA ILE A 216 4.07 -4.20 -6.67
C ILE A 216 3.87 -4.88 -8.01
N ASP A 217 3.09 -5.97 -8.02
CA ASP A 217 2.59 -6.59 -9.25
C ASP A 217 1.52 -5.69 -9.89
N GLY A 218 1.53 -5.58 -11.21
CA GLY A 218 0.54 -4.76 -11.92
C GLY A 218 0.95 -4.45 -13.35
N THR A 219 0.28 -3.48 -13.94
CA THR A 219 0.53 -3.02 -15.31
C THR A 219 1.12 -1.61 -15.29
N VAL A 220 2.18 -1.39 -16.09
CA VAL A 220 2.80 -0.07 -16.26
C VAL A 220 1.84 0.86 -16.99
N SER A 221 1.64 2.06 -16.46
CA SER A 221 0.83 3.11 -17.08
C SER A 221 1.52 4.46 -16.99
N ASN A 222 1.23 5.34 -17.95
CA ASN A 222 1.75 6.71 -17.98
C ASN A 222 3.29 6.78 -17.90
N LYS A 223 3.97 5.98 -18.75
CA LYS A 223 5.43 5.95 -18.83
C LYS A 223 5.97 7.29 -19.37
N LYS A 224 6.69 8.03 -18.54
CA LYS A 224 7.33 9.31 -18.89
C LYS A 224 8.84 9.19 -19.06
N VAL A 225 9.42 8.04 -18.70
CA VAL A 225 10.86 7.82 -18.72
C VAL A 225 11.33 7.36 -20.08
N GLU A 226 12.43 7.96 -20.57
CA GLU A 226 13.11 7.60 -21.82
C GLU A 226 14.61 7.45 -21.60
N VAL A 227 15.26 6.67 -22.49
CA VAL A 227 16.71 6.50 -22.47
C VAL A 227 17.38 7.85 -22.74
N GLY A 228 18.41 8.19 -21.96
CA GLY A 228 19.10 9.48 -22.02
C GLY A 228 18.53 10.55 -21.11
N MET A 229 17.34 10.33 -20.51
CA MET A 229 16.72 11.29 -19.61
C MET A 229 17.49 11.38 -18.28
N MET A 230 17.70 12.61 -17.79
CA MET A 230 18.23 12.83 -16.44
C MET A 230 17.09 12.78 -15.43
N VAL A 231 17.22 11.97 -14.39
CA VAL A 231 16.22 11.80 -13.33
C VAL A 231 16.75 12.24 -11.98
N GLN A 232 15.83 12.65 -11.10
CA GLN A 232 16.12 13.07 -9.74
C GLN A 232 15.26 12.28 -8.73
N PRO A 233 15.71 12.11 -7.49
CA PRO A 233 14.93 11.46 -6.44
C PRO A 233 13.53 12.06 -6.30
N GLY A 234 12.51 11.20 -6.26
CA GLY A 234 11.11 11.62 -6.13
C GLY A 234 10.39 12.00 -7.42
N SER A 235 11.10 12.15 -8.56
CA SER A 235 10.46 12.43 -9.86
C SER A 235 9.68 11.21 -10.34
N PRO A 236 8.36 11.29 -10.61
CA PRO A 236 7.58 10.15 -11.08
C PRO A 236 7.98 9.75 -12.50
N LEU A 237 8.35 8.51 -12.71
CA LEU A 237 8.73 7.94 -14.00
C LEU A 237 7.57 7.26 -14.72
N PHE A 238 6.77 6.51 -13.99
CA PHE A 238 5.56 5.83 -14.44
C PHE A 238 4.73 5.42 -13.21
N VAL A 239 3.54 4.91 -13.48
CA VAL A 239 2.61 4.42 -12.47
C VAL A 239 2.43 2.92 -12.67
N VAL A 240 2.44 2.14 -11.60
CA VAL A 240 2.03 0.74 -11.61
C VAL A 240 0.60 0.66 -11.11
N VAL A 241 -0.28 0.09 -11.93
CA VAL A 241 -1.69 -0.13 -11.66
C VAL A 241 -1.86 -1.61 -11.30
N PRO A 242 -2.19 -1.94 -10.05
CA PRO A 242 -2.42 -3.33 -9.66
C PRO A 242 -3.72 -3.86 -10.25
N HIS A 243 -3.85 -5.19 -10.28
CA HIS A 243 -5.07 -5.86 -10.75
C HIS A 243 -6.18 -5.88 -9.68
N ASP A 244 -5.84 -5.59 -8.42
CA ASP A 244 -6.83 -5.49 -7.35
C ASP A 244 -7.63 -4.21 -7.48
N VAL A 245 -8.87 -4.35 -7.93
CA VAL A 245 -9.79 -3.25 -8.15
C VAL A 245 -11.01 -3.37 -7.25
N TRP A 246 -11.63 -2.24 -6.94
CA TRP A 246 -12.90 -2.17 -6.25
C TRP A 246 -13.79 -1.14 -6.92
N VAL A 247 -15.07 -1.13 -6.55
CA VAL A 247 -16.05 -0.16 -7.03
C VAL A 247 -16.28 0.88 -5.96
N VAL A 248 -16.28 2.14 -6.36
CA VAL A 248 -16.76 3.26 -5.56
C VAL A 248 -18.08 3.72 -6.16
N ALA A 249 -19.14 3.54 -5.39
CA ALA A 249 -20.50 3.90 -5.79
C ALA A 249 -21.02 5.04 -4.93
N ASN A 250 -21.45 6.13 -5.56
CA ASN A 250 -21.93 7.33 -4.89
C ASN A 250 -23.46 7.26 -4.70
N TYR A 251 -23.91 6.99 -3.48
CA TYR A 251 -25.32 6.95 -3.12
C TYR A 251 -25.78 8.25 -2.50
N LYS A 252 -27.04 8.59 -2.70
CA LYS A 252 -27.67 9.72 -2.01
C LYS A 252 -27.75 9.40 -0.51
N GLU A 253 -27.57 10.40 0.35
CA GLU A 253 -27.67 10.26 1.81
C GLU A 253 -28.96 9.56 2.25
N THR A 254 -30.07 9.82 1.56
CA THR A 254 -31.39 9.21 1.83
C THR A 254 -31.44 7.70 1.56
N GLN A 255 -30.55 7.16 0.73
CA GLN A 255 -30.48 5.74 0.39
C GLN A 255 -29.68 4.92 1.39
N LEU A 256 -28.83 5.57 2.22
CA LEU A 256 -27.93 4.88 3.14
C LEU A 256 -28.61 4.23 4.34
N THR A 257 -29.86 4.63 4.65
CA THR A 257 -30.61 4.13 5.82
C THR A 257 -30.70 2.59 5.84
N HIS A 258 -30.75 1.97 4.68
CA HIS A 258 -30.91 0.52 4.52
C HIS A 258 -29.60 -0.21 4.17
N MET A 259 -28.48 0.52 4.05
CA MET A 259 -27.20 -0.06 3.65
C MET A 259 -26.35 -0.43 4.86
N LYS A 260 -25.83 -1.66 4.88
CA LYS A 260 -24.93 -2.17 5.91
C LYS A 260 -23.73 -2.85 5.27
N LYS A 261 -22.58 -2.80 5.98
CA LYS A 261 -21.39 -3.57 5.59
C LYS A 261 -21.74 -5.05 5.45
N GLY A 262 -21.23 -5.68 4.38
CA GLY A 262 -21.41 -7.10 4.09
C GLY A 262 -22.63 -7.44 3.26
N MET A 263 -23.49 -6.47 2.90
CA MET A 263 -24.61 -6.71 1.98
C MET A 263 -24.11 -7.06 0.58
N ASP A 264 -24.81 -7.97 -0.09
CA ASP A 264 -24.52 -8.39 -1.45
C ASP A 264 -24.95 -7.31 -2.45
N VAL A 265 -24.12 -7.14 -3.48
CA VAL A 265 -24.29 -6.11 -4.51
C VAL A 265 -24.11 -6.73 -5.87
N ASP A 266 -25.04 -6.46 -6.78
CA ASP A 266 -24.94 -6.81 -8.18
C ASP A 266 -24.34 -5.63 -8.95
N ILE A 267 -23.18 -5.87 -9.59
CA ILE A 267 -22.41 -4.87 -10.30
C ILE A 267 -22.52 -5.13 -11.79
N LYS A 268 -23.00 -4.14 -12.54
CA LYS A 268 -23.07 -4.19 -14.00
C LYS A 268 -22.12 -3.15 -14.58
N ILE A 269 -21.11 -3.63 -15.32
CA ILE A 269 -20.10 -2.79 -15.95
C ILE A 269 -20.53 -2.51 -17.39
N ASP A 270 -20.49 -1.25 -17.82
CA ASP A 270 -20.98 -0.82 -19.13
C ASP A 270 -20.25 -1.52 -20.29
N THR A 271 -18.97 -1.84 -20.09
CA THR A 271 -18.15 -2.57 -21.08
C THR A 271 -18.59 -4.02 -21.24
N TYR A 272 -19.23 -4.62 -20.21
CA TYR A 272 -19.66 -6.03 -20.19
C TYR A 272 -21.15 -6.14 -19.85
N PRO A 273 -22.06 -5.71 -20.75
CA PRO A 273 -23.50 -5.56 -20.45
C PRO A 273 -24.20 -6.89 -20.12
N ASP A 274 -23.68 -7.99 -20.64
CA ASP A 274 -24.27 -9.34 -20.47
C ASP A 274 -23.79 -10.05 -19.19
N LYS A 275 -22.79 -9.48 -18.48
CA LYS A 275 -22.22 -10.07 -17.27
C LYS A 275 -22.58 -9.24 -16.03
N VAL A 276 -23.15 -9.90 -15.04
CA VAL A 276 -23.37 -9.33 -13.71
C VAL A 276 -22.29 -9.88 -12.78
N PHE A 277 -21.49 -8.98 -12.22
CA PHE A 277 -20.48 -9.33 -11.24
C PHE A 277 -21.05 -9.22 -9.83
N LYS A 278 -20.67 -10.13 -8.95
CA LYS A 278 -21.09 -10.11 -7.55
C LYS A 278 -20.06 -9.41 -6.70
N GLY A 279 -20.55 -8.53 -5.82
CA GLY A 279 -19.72 -7.80 -4.86
C GLY A 279 -20.37 -7.74 -3.49
N LYS A 280 -19.66 -7.19 -2.54
CA LYS A 280 -20.14 -6.89 -1.18
C LYS A 280 -19.73 -5.49 -0.74
N ILE A 281 -20.61 -4.86 0.04
CA ILE A 281 -20.26 -3.60 0.69
C ILE A 281 -19.13 -3.85 1.70
N ASP A 282 -17.97 -3.27 1.44
CA ASP A 282 -16.84 -3.28 2.38
C ASP A 282 -16.98 -2.18 3.43
N SER A 283 -17.21 -0.97 2.96
CA SER A 283 -17.29 0.19 3.84
C SER A 283 -18.11 1.33 3.23
N ILE A 284 -18.71 2.13 4.11
CA ILE A 284 -19.41 3.36 3.75
C ILE A 284 -18.55 4.52 4.28
N GLN A 285 -18.21 5.46 3.42
CA GLN A 285 -17.39 6.59 3.81
C GLN A 285 -18.16 7.49 4.78
N ARG A 286 -17.49 7.91 5.87
CA ARG A 286 -18.10 8.73 6.93
C ARG A 286 -18.12 10.24 6.65
N SER A 287 -17.78 10.63 5.42
CA SER A 287 -17.83 12.04 4.97
C SER A 287 -18.39 12.10 3.55
N SER A 288 -19.11 13.18 3.25
CA SER A 288 -19.53 13.43 1.86
C SER A 288 -18.30 13.75 0.98
N GLY A 289 -18.33 13.37 -0.30
CA GLY A 289 -17.24 13.62 -1.24
C GLY A 289 -16.82 15.09 -1.30
N ALA A 290 -17.78 16.02 -1.18
CA ALA A 290 -17.51 17.45 -1.16
C ALA A 290 -16.71 17.92 0.08
N LYS A 291 -16.93 17.31 1.25
CA LYS A 291 -16.19 17.64 2.48
C LYS A 291 -14.85 16.90 2.63
N ALA A 292 -14.69 15.76 1.96
CA ALA A 292 -13.45 15.00 1.94
C ALA A 292 -12.43 15.54 0.92
N SER A 293 -12.83 16.46 0.04
CA SER A 293 -11.92 17.11 -0.91
C SER A 293 -10.93 18.01 -0.18
N LEU A 294 -9.67 17.99 -0.64
CA LEU A 294 -8.62 18.92 -0.17
C LEU A 294 -8.97 20.40 -0.44
N PHE A 295 -9.84 20.65 -1.41
CA PHE A 295 -10.38 21.98 -1.75
C PHE A 295 -11.90 21.88 -1.77
N PRO A 296 -12.58 21.98 -0.60
CA PRO A 296 -14.04 21.99 -0.58
C PRO A 296 -14.57 23.20 -1.37
N PRO A 297 -15.60 23.04 -2.21
CA PRO A 297 -16.21 24.19 -2.88
C PRO A 297 -16.81 25.12 -1.84
N GLU A 298 -16.28 26.34 -1.74
CA GLU A 298 -16.88 27.40 -0.94
C GLU A 298 -18.10 27.96 -1.67
N ASN A 299 -19.27 27.77 -1.11
CA ASN A 299 -20.48 28.45 -1.60
C ASN A 299 -20.43 29.91 -1.16
N ALA A 300 -19.86 30.76 -2.01
CA ALA A 300 -19.72 32.21 -1.78
C ALA A 300 -21.04 33.02 -1.86
N VAL A 301 -22.16 32.36 -2.07
CA VAL A 301 -23.49 33.03 -2.19
C VAL A 301 -24.36 32.61 -1.01
N GLY A 302 -24.77 33.57 -0.20
CA GLY A 302 -25.53 33.42 1.05
C GLY A 302 -26.93 32.84 0.96
N SER A 303 -27.24 31.98 -0.02
CA SER A 303 -28.46 31.21 -0.15
C SER A 303 -28.19 29.75 0.22
N PHE A 304 -28.67 29.33 1.38
CA PHE A 304 -28.59 27.95 1.82
C PHE A 304 -29.60 27.10 1.04
N VAL A 305 -29.17 26.48 -0.05
CA VAL A 305 -29.95 25.45 -0.75
C VAL A 305 -29.57 24.11 -0.17
N LYS A 306 -30.55 23.37 0.36
CA LYS A 306 -30.35 21.97 0.82
C LYS A 306 -30.10 21.09 -0.39
N ILE A 307 -28.82 20.79 -0.67
CA ILE A 307 -28.43 19.85 -1.72
C ILE A 307 -28.24 18.48 -1.07
N VAL A 308 -28.89 17.44 -1.62
CA VAL A 308 -28.69 16.06 -1.19
C VAL A 308 -27.25 15.67 -1.48
N GLN A 309 -26.50 15.33 -0.43
CA GLN A 309 -25.10 14.95 -0.55
C GLN A 309 -24.99 13.49 -1.06
N ARG A 310 -23.95 13.22 -1.86
CA ARG A 310 -23.59 11.86 -2.25
C ARG A 310 -22.49 11.35 -1.34
N ILE A 311 -22.64 10.11 -0.90
CA ILE A 311 -21.70 9.45 0.01
C ILE A 311 -21.12 8.24 -0.71
N PRO A 312 -19.78 8.16 -0.84
CA PRO A 312 -19.13 7.03 -1.48
C PRO A 312 -19.25 5.76 -0.63
N VAL A 313 -19.62 4.68 -1.29
CA VAL A 313 -19.67 3.32 -0.74
C VAL A 313 -18.66 2.47 -1.48
N LYS A 314 -17.73 1.88 -0.74
CA LYS A 314 -16.74 0.96 -1.29
C LYS A 314 -17.32 -0.44 -1.37
N ILE A 315 -17.27 -1.03 -2.55
CA ILE A 315 -17.79 -2.36 -2.86
C ILE A 315 -16.63 -3.19 -3.40
N VAL A 316 -16.40 -4.36 -2.83
CA VAL A 316 -15.37 -5.30 -3.27
C VAL A 316 -16.00 -6.45 -4.03
N PHE A 317 -15.35 -6.91 -5.09
CA PHE A 317 -15.80 -8.08 -5.84
C PHE A 317 -15.64 -9.33 -4.97
N THR A 318 -16.65 -10.20 -4.98
CA THR A 318 -16.61 -11.49 -4.26
C THR A 318 -16.10 -12.61 -5.15
N GLU A 319 -16.23 -12.45 -6.45
CA GLU A 319 -15.72 -13.38 -7.45
C GLU A 319 -14.28 -12.99 -7.82
N LYS A 320 -13.44 -14.01 -8.05
CA LYS A 320 -12.11 -13.80 -8.60
C LYS A 320 -12.26 -13.49 -10.09
N ILE A 321 -11.97 -12.25 -10.45
CA ILE A 321 -12.06 -11.80 -11.84
C ILE A 321 -10.79 -12.21 -12.55
N ASP A 322 -10.93 -12.93 -13.66
CA ASP A 322 -9.80 -13.25 -14.52
C ASP A 322 -9.45 -12.01 -15.38
N PRO A 323 -8.24 -11.43 -15.21
CA PRO A 323 -7.85 -10.25 -15.96
C PRO A 323 -7.70 -10.49 -17.47
N GLU A 324 -7.52 -11.74 -17.90
CA GLU A 324 -7.43 -12.09 -19.32
C GLU A 324 -8.80 -12.14 -19.98
N GLU A 325 -9.85 -12.55 -19.24
CA GLU A 325 -11.22 -12.61 -19.73
C GLU A 325 -11.95 -11.26 -19.58
N TYR A 326 -11.78 -10.60 -18.42
CA TYR A 326 -12.42 -9.32 -18.09
C TYR A 326 -11.38 -8.29 -17.67
N ALA A 327 -10.95 -7.46 -18.60
CA ALA A 327 -10.02 -6.36 -18.34
C ALA A 327 -10.76 -5.20 -17.64
N ILE A 328 -10.96 -5.31 -16.31
CA ILE A 328 -11.55 -4.24 -15.52
C ILE A 328 -10.49 -3.22 -15.18
N ILE A 329 -10.60 -2.04 -15.74
CA ILE A 329 -9.61 -0.97 -15.65
C ILE A 329 -10.13 0.14 -14.72
N PRO A 330 -9.30 0.70 -13.82
CA PRO A 330 -9.68 1.86 -13.01
C PRO A 330 -10.16 3.02 -13.87
N GLY A 331 -11.25 3.66 -13.43
CA GLY A 331 -11.90 4.74 -14.17
C GLY A 331 -13.04 4.28 -15.10
N MET A 332 -13.28 2.97 -15.24
CA MET A 332 -14.47 2.48 -15.95
C MET A 332 -15.72 2.88 -15.20
N SER A 333 -16.73 3.36 -15.96
CA SER A 333 -18.06 3.70 -15.44
C SER A 333 -18.92 2.45 -15.31
N LEU A 334 -19.85 2.50 -14.36
CA LEU A 334 -20.77 1.42 -14.04
C LEU A 334 -22.21 1.94 -14.14
N SER A 335 -23.03 1.25 -14.93
CA SER A 335 -24.39 1.73 -15.22
C SER A 335 -25.41 1.37 -14.15
N LEU A 336 -25.17 0.32 -13.36
CA LEU A 336 -26.18 -0.13 -12.41
C LEU A 336 -25.56 -0.95 -11.28
N ILE A 337 -25.77 -0.50 -10.05
CA ILE A 337 -25.41 -1.23 -8.85
C ILE A 337 -26.68 -1.44 -8.04
N HIS A 338 -27.11 -2.69 -7.92
CA HIS A 338 -28.27 -3.08 -7.13
C HIS A 338 -27.80 -3.69 -5.80
N ILE A 339 -28.24 -3.10 -4.69
CA ILE A 339 -28.05 -3.65 -3.36
C ILE A 339 -29.35 -4.32 -2.96
N SER A 340 -29.32 -5.63 -2.73
CA SER A 340 -30.46 -6.37 -2.21
C SER A 340 -30.51 -6.25 -0.70
N GLU A 341 -31.66 -5.83 -0.17
CA GLU A 341 -31.92 -5.90 1.27
C GLU A 341 -32.01 -7.37 1.71
N PRO A 342 -31.32 -7.81 2.77
CA PRO A 342 -31.48 -9.17 3.27
C PRO A 342 -32.90 -9.31 3.85
N THR A 343 -33.80 -9.95 3.12
CA THR A 343 -35.07 -10.46 3.63
C THR A 343 -34.79 -11.62 4.58
N ARG A 344 -34.40 -11.32 5.80
CA ARG A 344 -34.43 -12.28 6.91
C ARG A 344 -35.52 -11.83 7.88
N PRO A 345 -36.65 -12.58 7.96
CA PRO A 345 -37.54 -12.36 9.08
C PRO A 345 -36.78 -12.72 10.36
N GLU A 346 -36.64 -11.75 11.26
CA GLU A 346 -36.17 -12.09 12.62
C GLU A 346 -37.21 -13.03 13.25
N PRO A 347 -36.80 -14.14 13.85
CA PRO A 347 -37.71 -14.94 14.62
C PRO A 347 -38.20 -14.11 15.80
N ILE A 348 -39.52 -13.91 15.87
CA ILE A 348 -40.19 -13.31 17.00
C ILE A 348 -39.89 -14.21 18.21
N SER A 349 -39.11 -13.75 19.16
CA SER A 349 -38.89 -14.34 20.47
C SER A 349 -39.85 -13.72 21.49
#